data_62df6b51b3f16497e5db3bd1c39de380
#
_entry.id   62df6b51b3f16497e5db3bd1c39de380
#
_cell.length_a   1.000
_cell.length_b   1.000
_cell.length_c   1.000
_cell.angle_alpha   90.00
_cell.angle_beta   90.00
_cell.angle_gamma   90.00
#
_symmetry.space_group_name_H-M   'P 1'
#
loop_
_entity.id
_entity.type
_entity.pdbx_description
1 polymer ?
#
loop_
_entity_poly.entity_id
_entity_poly.type
_entity_poly.pdbx_seq_one_letter_code
_entity_poly.pdbx_strand_id
1 'polypeptide(L)'
;MQSSNHRLRDMEQHHPLLSASGDIEAGGLGTGVMVGSAHAGQTGGNRTLWFIQDGCGMVCATMTWFLVLYADFVVNFVMLLPAKSFWYSLLNGATFNSLAVLALASHLRTMLTDPGAVPKGNATKEYMESLQLKPGEVIYKCPKCCSIKPERAHHCSICKRCIKKMDHHCPWVNNCVGEKNQRFFVLFTMYISLISGHALGLSGMHFFTCIKTQWNECSNFSPGVSVLLLIFLCLEAILFLTFTAVMFGTQIHSICNDETEIERLKNEKPTWERRVRWDGMKTVFGGPPSLLWCNPFTGLRLRRLIFLTYSRRSGSEFSV
;
A
#
# COMPACT_ATOMS: atom_id res chain seq x y z
N MET A 1 38.06 5.48 -0.47
CA MET A 1 36.77 4.82 -0.29
C MET A 1 36.42 4.76 1.19
N GLN A 2 36.11 5.89 1.79
CA GLN A 2 35.69 6.02 3.20
C GLN A 2 34.85 7.29 3.32
N SER A 3 33.59 7.27 2.90
CA SER A 3 32.67 8.42 3.08
C SER A 3 31.18 8.10 2.95
N SER A 4 30.77 6.88 3.20
CA SER A 4 29.31 6.56 3.08
C SER A 4 28.67 6.01 4.37
N ASN A 5 29.43 5.80 5.44
CA ASN A 5 28.90 5.20 6.67
C ASN A 5 28.48 6.20 7.76
N HIS A 6 28.63 7.51 7.55
CA HIS A 6 28.25 8.52 8.55
C HIS A 6 26.82 9.05 8.43
N ARG A 7 26.11 8.83 7.32
CA ARG A 7 24.75 9.37 7.10
C ARG A 7 23.61 8.55 7.69
N LEU A 8 23.85 7.33 8.12
CA LEU A 8 22.83 6.46 8.69
C LEU A 8 22.71 6.51 10.22
N ARG A 9 23.69 7.12 10.91
CA ARG A 9 23.68 7.19 12.39
C ARG A 9 22.86 8.32 12.99
N ASP A 10 22.53 9.36 12.23
CA ASP A 10 21.83 10.55 12.78
C ASP A 10 20.31 10.51 12.67
N MET A 11 19.71 9.38 12.27
CA MET A 11 18.29 9.38 11.94
C MET A 11 17.33 8.87 13.01
N GLU A 12 17.79 8.35 14.14
CA GLU A 12 16.84 7.94 15.19
C GLU A 12 17.48 7.91 16.60
N GLN A 13 17.84 9.08 17.13
CA GLN A 13 18.00 9.20 18.57
C GLN A 13 16.60 9.11 19.20
N HIS A 14 16.27 7.94 19.73
CA HIS A 14 15.12 7.75 20.60
C HIS A 14 15.42 8.45 21.93
N HIS A 15 14.85 9.63 22.17
CA HIS A 15 14.86 10.24 23.48
C HIS A 15 13.72 9.62 24.31
N PRO A 16 14.02 8.89 25.38
CA PRO A 16 12.98 8.47 26.34
C PRO A 16 12.42 9.70 27.03
N LEU A 17 11.11 9.85 27.04
CA LEU A 17 10.41 10.86 27.81
C LEU A 17 10.03 10.27 29.17
N LEU A 18 10.90 10.42 30.16
CA LEU A 18 10.65 10.24 31.58
C LEU A 18 10.44 8.80 32.10
N SER A 19 11.33 8.35 32.97
CA SER A 19 10.99 7.44 34.04
C SER A 19 10.13 8.23 35.04
N ALA A 20 8.98 7.68 35.41
CA ALA A 20 8.18 8.26 36.50
C ALA A 20 8.89 8.08 37.83
N SER A 21 9.72 9.06 38.22
CA SER A 21 10.12 9.27 39.60
C SER A 21 9.57 10.62 40.01
N GLY A 22 8.72 10.59 41.03
CA GLY A 22 8.14 11.78 41.59
C GLY A 22 9.22 12.68 42.23
N ASP A 23 9.10 13.96 41.98
CA ASP A 23 9.47 14.98 42.93
C ASP A 23 8.57 16.20 42.68
N ILE A 24 7.83 16.51 43.74
CA ILE A 24 7.01 17.70 43.92
C ILE A 24 7.93 18.78 44.44
N GLU A 25 8.08 19.90 43.74
CA GLU A 25 8.35 21.16 44.42
C GLU A 25 7.64 22.33 43.74
N ALA A 26 7.09 23.15 44.62
CA ALA A 26 6.21 24.27 44.40
C ALA A 26 6.99 25.56 44.07
N GLY A 27 6.34 26.47 43.38
CA GLY A 27 6.62 27.90 43.54
C GLY A 27 6.66 28.70 42.25
N GLY A 28 5.74 29.64 42.13
CA GLY A 28 5.95 30.82 41.28
C GLY A 28 4.73 31.31 40.48
N LEU A 29 4.03 32.23 41.10
CA LEU A 29 2.96 33.10 40.61
C LEU A 29 3.38 33.93 39.39
N GLY A 30 2.52 34.04 38.38
CA GLY A 30 2.71 34.97 37.25
C GLY A 30 1.47 35.05 36.37
N THR A 31 0.70 36.09 36.59
CA THR A 31 -0.52 36.53 35.91
C THR A 31 -0.33 36.82 34.43
N GLY A 32 -1.36 36.52 33.61
CA GLY A 32 -1.52 37.22 32.33
C GLY A 32 -2.37 36.50 31.26
N VAL A 33 -3.68 36.75 31.32
CA VAL A 33 -4.61 37.02 30.19
C VAL A 33 -4.81 35.98 29.09
N MET A 34 -5.99 35.38 29.13
CA MET A 34 -7.05 35.22 28.09
C MET A 34 -6.63 35.20 26.62
N VAL A 35 -7.04 34.19 25.89
CA VAL A 35 -8.15 34.11 24.94
C VAL A 35 -7.95 32.91 24.03
N GLY A 36 -8.99 32.14 23.82
CA GLY A 36 -9.08 31.30 22.64
C GLY A 36 -9.44 29.84 22.90
N SER A 37 -10.70 29.66 23.23
CA SER A 37 -11.47 28.43 23.08
C SER A 37 -11.07 27.62 21.86
N ALA A 38 -10.60 26.40 22.05
CA ALA A 38 -10.62 25.40 20.99
C ALA A 38 -11.37 24.18 21.50
N HIS A 39 -12.67 24.18 21.23
CA HIS A 39 -13.54 23.04 21.31
C HIS A 39 -12.91 21.83 20.61
N ALA A 40 -12.66 20.77 21.36
CA ALA A 40 -12.55 19.43 20.83
C ALA A 40 -13.95 18.98 20.39
N GLY A 41 -14.39 19.47 19.25
CA GLY A 41 -15.59 19.03 18.58
C GLY A 41 -15.29 17.76 17.79
N GLN A 42 -15.68 16.63 18.29
CA GLN A 42 -15.98 15.48 17.46
C GLN A 42 -17.12 15.87 16.53
N THR A 43 -16.81 16.13 15.29
CA THR A 43 -17.82 16.29 14.26
C THR A 43 -17.48 15.45 13.05
N GLY A 44 -18.52 14.86 12.48
CA GLY A 44 -18.61 14.00 11.35
C GLY A 44 -17.55 14.19 10.28
N GLY A 45 -16.75 13.14 10.10
CA GLY A 45 -15.59 13.20 9.25
C GLY A 45 -15.90 13.51 7.80
N ASN A 46 -15.53 14.69 7.41
CA ASN A 46 -15.16 14.97 6.04
C ASN A 46 -13.87 14.18 5.79
N ARG A 47 -14.00 12.99 5.20
CA ARG A 47 -12.84 12.15 4.89
C ARG A 47 -12.09 12.81 3.76
N THR A 48 -11.09 13.58 4.12
CA THR A 48 -10.06 13.98 3.17
C THR A 48 -9.44 12.73 2.58
N LEU A 49 -9.44 12.64 1.26
CA LEU A 49 -8.77 11.56 0.54
C LEU A 49 -7.30 11.56 0.97
N TRP A 50 -6.79 10.38 1.35
CA TRP A 50 -5.37 10.24 1.65
C TRP A 50 -4.59 10.34 0.34
N PHE A 51 -3.72 11.31 0.23
CA PHE A 51 -2.87 11.50 -0.95
C PHE A 51 -1.57 12.19 -0.55
N ILE A 52 -0.44 11.66 -1.01
CA ILE A 52 0.89 12.20 -0.76
C ILE A 52 1.32 13.07 -1.94
N GLN A 53 1.69 14.30 -1.67
CA GLN A 53 2.21 15.23 -2.67
C GLN A 53 3.74 15.06 -2.79
N ASP A 54 4.16 13.93 -3.34
CA ASP A 54 5.55 13.66 -3.68
C ASP A 54 5.70 13.61 -5.20
N GLY A 55 6.48 14.54 -5.76
CA GLY A 55 6.66 14.64 -7.21
C GLY A 55 7.25 13.38 -7.84
N CYS A 56 8.25 12.77 -7.19
CA CYS A 56 8.85 11.53 -7.66
C CYS A 56 7.84 10.37 -7.61
N GLY A 57 7.12 10.24 -6.49
CA GLY A 57 6.09 9.22 -6.34
C GLY A 57 4.94 9.38 -7.33
N MET A 58 4.53 10.62 -7.64
CA MET A 58 3.51 10.87 -8.66
C MET A 58 3.96 10.44 -10.05
N VAL A 59 5.19 10.74 -10.45
CA VAL A 59 5.76 10.31 -11.74
C VAL A 59 5.82 8.78 -11.79
N CYS A 60 6.34 8.11 -10.76
CA CYS A 60 6.41 6.65 -10.72
C CYS A 60 5.02 6.00 -10.78
N ALA A 61 4.04 6.52 -10.03
CA ALA A 61 2.67 6.02 -10.05
C ALA A 61 2.02 6.19 -11.43
N THR A 62 2.23 7.33 -12.08
CA THR A 62 1.74 7.58 -13.44
C THR A 62 2.39 6.62 -14.44
N MET A 63 3.71 6.41 -14.36
CA MET A 63 4.42 5.43 -15.19
C MET A 63 3.87 4.01 -15.01
N THR A 64 3.53 3.60 -13.79
CA THR A 64 2.90 2.29 -13.56
C THR A 64 1.60 2.13 -14.36
N TRP A 65 0.76 3.15 -14.42
CA TRP A 65 -0.47 3.12 -15.21
C TRP A 65 -0.19 3.04 -16.71
N PHE A 66 0.75 3.86 -17.21
CA PHE A 66 1.14 3.83 -18.62
C PHE A 66 1.67 2.45 -19.05
N LEU A 67 2.49 1.81 -18.24
CA LEU A 67 3.06 0.51 -18.54
C LEU A 67 1.96 -0.57 -18.57
N VAL A 68 1.05 -0.59 -17.60
CA VAL A 68 -0.07 -1.54 -17.63
C VAL A 68 -0.97 -1.32 -18.86
N LEU A 69 -1.27 -0.06 -19.22
CA LEU A 69 -2.07 0.27 -20.40
C LEU A 69 -1.33 -0.06 -21.70
N TYR A 70 -0.02 0.11 -21.74
CA TYR A 70 0.81 -0.30 -22.87
C TYR A 70 0.76 -1.83 -23.08
N ALA A 71 0.96 -2.59 -22.00
CA ALA A 71 0.85 -4.04 -22.06
C ALA A 71 -0.56 -4.49 -22.51
N ASP A 72 -1.60 -3.83 -21.98
CA ASP A 72 -2.98 -4.09 -22.38
C ASP A 72 -3.23 -3.82 -23.85
N PHE A 73 -2.72 -2.70 -24.37
CA PHE A 73 -2.78 -2.35 -25.78
C PHE A 73 -2.10 -3.41 -26.66
N VAL A 74 -0.86 -3.80 -26.33
CA VAL A 74 -0.10 -4.77 -27.15
C VAL A 74 -0.77 -6.13 -27.14
N VAL A 75 -1.21 -6.61 -25.97
CA VAL A 75 -1.88 -7.90 -25.84
C VAL A 75 -3.19 -7.91 -26.64
N ASN A 76 -4.06 -6.93 -26.47
CA ASN A 76 -5.37 -6.95 -27.10
C ASN A 76 -5.30 -6.66 -28.61
N PHE A 77 -4.55 -5.62 -29.04
CA PHE A 77 -4.61 -5.15 -30.41
C PHE A 77 -3.55 -5.74 -31.33
N VAL A 78 -2.36 -6.09 -30.79
CA VAL A 78 -1.29 -6.67 -31.61
C VAL A 78 -1.36 -8.18 -31.64
N MET A 79 -1.70 -8.84 -30.52
CA MET A 79 -1.66 -10.30 -30.41
C MET A 79 -3.03 -10.97 -30.54
N LEU A 80 -4.05 -10.51 -29.80
CA LEU A 80 -5.33 -11.21 -29.70
C LEU A 80 -6.32 -10.83 -30.80
N LEU A 81 -6.36 -9.58 -31.23
CA LEU A 81 -7.29 -9.12 -32.27
C LEU A 81 -7.08 -9.83 -33.62
N PRO A 82 -5.84 -10.04 -34.12
CA PRO A 82 -5.60 -10.76 -35.38
C PRO A 82 -5.68 -12.28 -35.25
N ALA A 83 -5.80 -12.83 -34.04
CA ALA A 83 -5.82 -14.27 -33.83
C ALA A 83 -7.06 -14.92 -34.41
N LYS A 84 -6.86 -16.02 -35.18
CA LYS A 84 -7.95 -16.71 -35.93
C LYS A 84 -8.95 -17.43 -35.01
N SER A 85 -8.56 -17.80 -33.78
CA SER A 85 -9.40 -18.52 -32.83
C SER A 85 -10.16 -17.55 -31.93
N PHE A 86 -11.47 -17.45 -32.10
CA PHE A 86 -12.34 -16.62 -31.28
C PHE A 86 -12.24 -16.96 -29.78
N TRP A 87 -12.29 -18.24 -29.42
CA TRP A 87 -12.22 -18.67 -28.03
C TRP A 87 -10.86 -18.37 -27.39
N TYR A 88 -9.76 -18.51 -28.16
CA TYR A 88 -8.44 -18.15 -27.69
C TYR A 88 -8.36 -16.65 -27.36
N SER A 89 -8.83 -15.80 -28.26
CA SER A 89 -8.82 -14.34 -28.06
C SER A 89 -9.74 -13.95 -26.90
N LEU A 90 -10.94 -14.51 -26.82
CA LEU A 90 -11.91 -14.20 -25.77
C LEU A 90 -11.38 -14.57 -24.37
N LEU A 91 -10.91 -15.82 -24.20
CA LEU A 91 -10.46 -16.30 -22.90
C LEU A 91 -9.19 -15.56 -22.42
N ASN A 92 -8.21 -15.41 -23.32
CA ASN A 92 -6.96 -14.69 -22.94
C ASN A 92 -7.22 -13.20 -22.73
N GLY A 93 -8.03 -12.58 -23.57
CA GLY A 93 -8.42 -11.18 -23.42
C GLY A 93 -9.19 -10.94 -22.10
N ALA A 94 -10.20 -11.75 -21.81
CA ALA A 94 -10.95 -11.66 -20.56
C ALA A 94 -10.04 -11.85 -19.32
N THR A 95 -9.14 -12.83 -19.36
CA THR A 95 -8.19 -13.07 -18.28
C THR A 95 -7.25 -11.90 -18.09
N PHE A 96 -6.60 -11.44 -19.16
CA PHE A 96 -5.63 -10.34 -19.11
C PHE A 96 -6.25 -9.05 -18.61
N ASN A 97 -7.37 -8.64 -19.21
CA ASN A 97 -8.07 -7.40 -18.83
C ASN A 97 -8.60 -7.46 -17.38
N SER A 98 -9.10 -8.63 -16.93
CA SER A 98 -9.54 -8.79 -15.54
C SER A 98 -8.38 -8.63 -14.56
N LEU A 99 -7.22 -9.23 -14.85
CA LEU A 99 -6.02 -9.09 -14.04
C LEU A 99 -5.51 -7.63 -14.05
N ALA A 100 -5.54 -6.94 -15.20
CA ALA A 100 -5.17 -5.54 -15.33
C ALA A 100 -6.05 -4.63 -14.46
N VAL A 101 -7.36 -4.82 -14.52
CA VAL A 101 -8.32 -4.08 -13.65
C VAL A 101 -8.04 -4.34 -12.17
N LEU A 102 -7.81 -5.59 -11.77
CA LEU A 102 -7.50 -5.93 -10.39
C LEU A 102 -6.16 -5.35 -9.93
N ALA A 103 -5.14 -5.31 -10.80
CA ALA A 103 -3.86 -4.68 -10.51
C ALA A 103 -4.00 -3.17 -10.31
N LEU A 104 -4.64 -2.47 -11.25
CA LEU A 104 -4.85 -1.02 -11.18
C LEU A 104 -5.75 -0.63 -10.00
N ALA A 105 -6.77 -1.42 -9.69
CA ALA A 105 -7.60 -1.21 -8.51
C ALA A 105 -6.79 -1.39 -7.22
N SER A 106 -5.93 -2.42 -7.14
CA SER A 106 -5.06 -2.66 -5.99
C SER A 106 -4.03 -1.54 -5.83
N HIS A 107 -3.43 -1.08 -6.94
CA HIS A 107 -2.53 0.07 -6.98
C HIS A 107 -3.21 1.33 -6.42
N LEU A 108 -4.38 1.69 -6.95
CA LEU A 108 -5.14 2.86 -6.53
C LEU A 108 -5.53 2.78 -5.05
N ARG A 109 -5.93 1.58 -4.58
CA ARG A 109 -6.23 1.34 -3.16
C ARG A 109 -5.00 1.50 -2.28
N THR A 110 -3.83 1.04 -2.71
CA THR A 110 -2.57 1.23 -1.98
C THR A 110 -2.20 2.70 -1.89
N MET A 111 -2.34 3.43 -3.00
CA MET A 111 -2.00 4.85 -3.11
C MET A 111 -2.91 5.73 -2.25
N LEU A 112 -4.22 5.49 -2.27
CA LEU A 112 -5.24 6.36 -1.68
C LEU A 112 -5.73 5.91 -0.29
N THR A 113 -5.18 4.85 0.28
CA THR A 113 -5.49 4.40 1.64
C THR A 113 -4.45 4.94 2.61
N ASP A 114 -4.92 5.53 3.72
CA ASP A 114 -4.05 5.86 4.86
C ASP A 114 -3.29 4.60 5.33
N PRO A 115 -1.95 4.58 5.27
CA PRO A 115 -1.15 3.40 5.63
C PRO A 115 -1.15 3.08 7.15
N GLY A 116 -1.82 3.88 7.96
CA GLY A 116 -1.81 3.81 9.42
C GLY A 116 -1.07 4.99 10.04
N ALA A 117 -1.27 6.19 9.50
CA ALA A 117 -0.62 7.40 9.98
C ALA A 117 -1.00 7.74 11.42
N VAL A 118 0.00 8.06 12.24
CA VAL A 118 -0.19 8.54 13.61
C VAL A 118 -0.59 10.02 13.56
N PRO A 119 -1.60 10.46 14.33
CA PRO A 119 -1.96 11.87 14.42
C PRO A 119 -0.78 12.73 14.87
N LYS A 120 -0.55 13.88 14.22
CA LYS A 120 0.47 14.83 14.64
C LYS A 120 0.03 15.58 15.88
N GLY A 121 1.01 15.98 16.72
CA GLY A 121 0.78 16.84 17.87
C GLY A 121 0.04 16.17 19.03
N ASN A 122 -0.09 14.84 19.05
CA ASN A 122 -0.79 14.16 20.13
C ASN A 122 0.05 13.92 21.39
N ALA A 123 1.30 14.40 21.44
CA ALA A 123 2.13 14.32 22.65
C ALA A 123 1.80 15.48 23.61
N THR A 124 0.52 15.59 23.99
CA THR A 124 0.03 16.55 24.98
C THR A 124 0.04 15.91 26.37
N LYS A 125 0.02 16.75 27.43
CA LYS A 125 -0.03 16.27 28.81
C LYS A 125 -1.29 15.42 29.05
N GLU A 126 -2.43 15.91 28.58
CA GLU A 126 -3.74 15.25 28.74
C GLU A 126 -3.76 13.87 28.05
N TYR A 127 -3.13 13.77 26.86
CA TYR A 127 -3.02 12.48 26.18
C TYR A 127 -2.08 11.53 26.92
N MET A 128 -0.95 12.03 27.46
CA MET A 128 -0.02 11.22 28.25
C MET A 128 -0.66 10.70 29.52
N GLU A 129 -1.41 11.53 30.24
CA GLU A 129 -2.17 11.14 31.42
C GLU A 129 -3.24 10.09 31.10
N SER A 130 -3.89 10.22 29.93
CA SER A 130 -4.91 9.25 29.47
C SER A 130 -4.36 7.85 29.17
N LEU A 131 -3.05 7.73 28.93
CA LEU A 131 -2.40 6.44 28.66
C LEU A 131 -2.22 5.57 29.92
N GLN A 132 -2.42 6.14 31.14
CA GLN A 132 -2.31 5.41 32.41
C GLN A 132 -1.04 4.56 32.51
N LEU A 133 0.11 5.14 32.17
CA LEU A 133 1.39 4.46 32.11
C LEU A 133 1.76 3.90 33.48
N LYS A 134 2.26 2.66 33.49
CA LYS A 134 2.79 2.03 34.71
C LYS A 134 4.17 2.60 35.02
N PRO A 135 4.58 2.64 36.32
CA PRO A 135 5.93 3.02 36.70
C PRO A 135 6.96 2.18 35.94
N GLY A 136 7.93 2.84 35.28
CA GLY A 136 8.97 2.18 34.51
C GLY A 136 8.60 1.88 33.05
N GLU A 137 7.37 2.16 32.58
CA GLU A 137 6.98 2.04 31.19
C GLU A 137 7.56 3.21 30.38
N VAL A 138 8.30 2.87 29.29
CA VAL A 138 8.98 3.85 28.44
C VAL A 138 8.13 4.11 27.21
N ILE A 139 7.81 5.37 26.97
CA ILE A 139 7.16 5.82 25.73
C ILE A 139 8.13 6.65 24.89
N TYR A 140 8.00 6.53 23.58
CA TYR A 140 8.83 7.26 22.64
C TYR A 140 8.04 8.40 21.99
N LYS A 141 8.69 9.54 21.78
CA LYS A 141 8.14 10.69 21.07
C LYS A 141 8.87 10.88 19.76
N CYS A 142 8.14 11.14 18.69
CA CYS A 142 8.72 11.58 17.44
C CYS A 142 8.89 13.11 17.48
N PRO A 143 10.12 13.66 17.45
CA PRO A 143 10.33 15.10 17.50
C PRO A 143 9.80 15.81 16.25
N LYS A 144 9.84 15.14 15.07
CA LYS A 144 9.37 15.70 13.80
C LYS A 144 7.83 15.78 13.71
N CYS A 145 7.11 14.88 14.39
CA CYS A 145 5.65 14.85 14.40
C CYS A 145 5.05 15.45 15.66
N CYS A 146 5.86 15.71 16.72
CA CYS A 146 5.40 16.05 18.05
C CYS A 146 4.31 15.07 18.55
N SER A 147 4.49 13.78 18.26
CA SER A 147 3.51 12.74 18.57
C SER A 147 4.14 11.59 19.35
N ILE A 148 3.35 10.96 20.20
CA ILE A 148 3.71 9.70 20.83
C ILE A 148 3.78 8.64 19.74
N LYS A 149 4.88 7.89 19.75
CA LYS A 149 5.19 6.89 18.75
C LYS A 149 4.69 5.53 19.26
N PRO A 150 3.60 4.99 18.67
CA PRO A 150 3.17 3.63 19.03
C PRO A 150 4.27 2.62 18.74
N GLU A 151 4.21 1.49 19.41
CA GLU A 151 5.08 0.36 19.12
C GLU A 151 5.06 0.03 17.61
N ARG A 152 6.22 -0.31 17.05
CA ARG A 152 6.38 -0.63 15.63
C ARG A 152 6.02 0.52 14.65
N ALA A 153 5.94 1.77 15.13
CA ALA A 153 5.73 2.91 14.25
C ALA A 153 7.06 3.56 13.88
N HIS A 154 7.23 3.92 12.60
CA HIS A 154 8.43 4.60 12.10
C HIS A 154 8.07 5.89 11.37
N HIS A 155 8.96 6.91 11.46
CA HIS A 155 8.75 8.18 10.80
C HIS A 155 9.20 8.12 9.33
N CYS A 156 8.30 8.39 8.42
CA CYS A 156 8.63 8.58 7.01
C CYS A 156 8.93 10.06 6.72
N SER A 157 10.14 10.35 6.22
CA SER A 157 10.55 11.71 5.85
C SER A 157 9.80 12.25 4.62
N ILE A 158 9.41 11.40 3.68
CA ILE A 158 8.67 11.76 2.47
C ILE A 158 7.20 12.05 2.82
N CYS A 159 6.53 11.14 3.51
CA CYS A 159 5.15 11.34 3.97
C CYS A 159 5.03 12.35 5.11
N LYS A 160 6.15 12.72 5.76
CA LYS A 160 6.22 13.62 6.92
C LYS A 160 5.29 13.20 8.06
N ARG A 161 5.19 11.88 8.29
CA ARG A 161 4.30 11.24 9.28
C ARG A 161 4.96 10.00 9.89
N CYS A 162 4.58 9.68 11.13
CA CYS A 162 4.80 8.34 11.68
C CYS A 162 3.72 7.39 11.15
N ILE A 163 4.12 6.20 10.73
CA ILE A 163 3.25 5.17 10.18
C ILE A 163 3.36 3.92 11.05
N LYS A 164 2.22 3.37 11.47
CA LYS A 164 2.15 2.14 12.26
C LYS A 164 2.54 0.93 11.42
N LYS A 165 3.34 0.04 12.00
CA LYS A 165 3.88 -1.14 11.30
C LYS A 165 4.40 -0.77 9.90
N MET A 166 5.18 0.29 9.83
CA MET A 166 5.74 0.76 8.57
C MET A 166 6.69 -0.29 8.00
N ASP A 167 6.43 -0.71 6.77
CA ASP A 167 7.33 -1.61 6.04
C ASP A 167 8.36 -0.80 5.24
N HIS A 168 7.91 0.04 4.32
CA HIS A 168 8.73 0.94 3.53
C HIS A 168 7.90 2.08 2.93
N HIS A 169 8.57 3.10 2.37
CA HIS A 169 7.94 4.07 1.46
C HIS A 169 8.16 3.61 0.02
N CYS A 170 7.09 3.49 -0.76
CA CYS A 170 7.13 3.02 -2.14
C CYS A 170 6.75 4.12 -3.14
N PRO A 171 7.70 4.65 -3.94
CA PRO A 171 7.40 5.65 -4.96
C PRO A 171 6.41 5.16 -6.01
N TRP A 172 6.47 3.87 -6.38
CA TRP A 172 5.59 3.28 -7.40
C TRP A 172 4.10 3.35 -7.05
N VAL A 173 3.76 3.42 -5.78
CA VAL A 173 2.37 3.63 -5.30
C VAL A 173 2.19 4.99 -4.64
N ASN A 174 3.19 5.86 -4.70
CA ASN A 174 3.20 7.20 -4.09
C ASN A 174 2.68 7.19 -2.64
N ASN A 175 3.09 6.22 -1.83
CA ASN A 175 2.64 6.07 -0.45
C ASN A 175 3.61 5.20 0.37
N CYS A 176 3.49 5.27 1.70
CA CYS A 176 4.04 4.24 2.56
C CYS A 176 3.20 2.96 2.50
N VAL A 177 3.87 1.83 2.65
CA VAL A 177 3.25 0.54 2.97
C VAL A 177 3.30 0.34 4.48
N GLY A 178 2.15 0.12 5.10
CA GLY A 178 2.00 -0.04 6.54
C GLY A 178 0.74 -0.79 6.92
N GLU A 179 0.40 -0.79 8.21
CA GLU A 179 -0.64 -1.63 8.80
C GLU A 179 -1.97 -1.66 8.04
N LYS A 180 -2.43 -0.52 7.48
CA LYS A 180 -3.78 -0.43 6.91
C LYS A 180 -3.86 -0.64 5.40
N ASN A 181 -2.75 -0.55 4.67
CA ASN A 181 -2.74 -0.71 3.21
C ASN A 181 -1.86 -1.86 2.71
N GLN A 182 -1.14 -2.56 3.60
CA GLN A 182 -0.27 -3.70 3.25
C GLN A 182 -1.00 -4.75 2.38
N ARG A 183 -2.24 -5.09 2.72
CA ARG A 183 -3.06 -6.02 1.92
C ARG A 183 -3.15 -5.60 0.45
N PHE A 184 -3.42 -4.33 0.18
CA PHE A 184 -3.60 -3.85 -1.20
C PHE A 184 -2.28 -3.84 -1.95
N PHE A 185 -1.17 -3.58 -1.27
CA PHE A 185 0.17 -3.67 -1.84
C PHE A 185 0.52 -5.11 -2.23
N VAL A 186 0.21 -6.08 -1.38
CA VAL A 186 0.38 -7.52 -1.68
C VAL A 186 -0.43 -7.92 -2.91
N LEU A 187 -1.69 -7.49 -2.99
CA LEU A 187 -2.54 -7.77 -4.17
C LEU A 187 -2.00 -7.10 -5.43
N PHE A 188 -1.53 -5.87 -5.33
CA PHE A 188 -0.91 -5.15 -6.45
C PHE A 188 0.29 -5.92 -7.01
N THR A 189 1.25 -6.30 -6.16
CA THR A 189 2.45 -7.04 -6.59
C THR A 189 2.10 -8.42 -7.14
N MET A 190 1.14 -9.11 -6.56
CA MET A 190 0.63 -10.39 -7.05
C MET A 190 0.03 -10.24 -8.47
N TYR A 191 -0.87 -9.29 -8.67
CA TYR A 191 -1.54 -9.12 -9.96
C TYR A 191 -0.58 -8.65 -11.06
N ILE A 192 0.38 -7.78 -10.76
CA ILE A 192 1.41 -7.39 -11.73
C ILE A 192 2.26 -8.61 -12.11
N SER A 193 2.67 -9.46 -11.15
CA SER A 193 3.39 -10.70 -11.46
C SER A 193 2.59 -11.62 -12.38
N LEU A 194 1.29 -11.79 -12.13
CA LEU A 194 0.41 -12.63 -12.94
C LEU A 194 0.21 -12.07 -14.35
N ILE A 195 0.01 -10.75 -14.50
CA ILE A 195 -0.11 -10.10 -15.82
C ILE A 195 1.19 -10.27 -16.60
N SER A 196 2.33 -10.00 -15.98
CA SER A 196 3.63 -10.07 -16.63
C SER A 196 3.95 -11.50 -17.09
N GLY A 197 3.67 -12.51 -16.26
CA GLY A 197 3.81 -13.91 -16.63
C GLY A 197 2.88 -14.30 -17.80
N HIS A 198 1.62 -13.85 -17.76
CA HIS A 198 0.65 -14.09 -18.84
C HIS A 198 1.08 -13.39 -20.15
N ALA A 199 1.54 -12.13 -20.08
CA ALA A 199 2.06 -11.41 -21.23
C ALA A 199 3.24 -12.12 -21.90
N LEU A 200 4.18 -12.65 -21.12
CA LEU A 200 5.32 -13.42 -21.65
C LEU A 200 4.86 -14.71 -22.33
N GLY A 201 3.92 -15.45 -21.73
CA GLY A 201 3.34 -16.64 -22.33
C GLY A 201 2.67 -16.35 -23.67
N LEU A 202 1.83 -15.30 -23.71
CA LEU A 202 1.16 -14.86 -24.95
C LEU A 202 2.17 -14.38 -25.99
N SER A 203 3.19 -13.61 -25.61
CA SER A 203 4.23 -13.12 -26.51
C SER A 203 4.99 -14.28 -27.15
N GLY A 204 5.35 -15.31 -26.39
CA GLY A 204 6.00 -16.52 -26.92
C GLY A 204 5.13 -17.26 -27.94
N MET A 205 3.86 -17.47 -27.62
CA MET A 205 2.89 -18.12 -28.53
C MET A 205 2.65 -17.28 -29.79
N HIS A 206 2.50 -15.98 -29.66
CA HIS A 206 2.32 -15.06 -30.77
C HIS A 206 3.55 -15.04 -31.68
N PHE A 207 4.75 -14.91 -31.12
CA PHE A 207 6.01 -14.93 -31.87
C PHE A 207 6.18 -16.25 -32.67
N PHE A 208 5.87 -17.40 -32.04
CA PHE A 208 5.89 -18.68 -32.73
C PHE A 208 4.89 -18.74 -33.91
N THR A 209 3.70 -18.17 -33.74
CA THR A 209 2.70 -18.08 -34.82
C THR A 209 3.21 -17.19 -35.93
N CYS A 210 3.81 -16.04 -35.65
CA CYS A 210 4.35 -15.13 -36.64
C CYS A 210 5.48 -15.75 -37.47
N ILE A 211 6.36 -16.54 -36.83
CA ILE A 211 7.38 -17.28 -37.57
C ILE A 211 6.77 -18.31 -38.53
N LYS A 212 5.78 -19.08 -38.06
CA LYS A 212 5.08 -20.07 -38.90
C LYS A 212 4.39 -19.47 -40.12
N THR A 213 3.81 -18.28 -39.98
CA THR A 213 3.10 -17.56 -41.04
C THR A 213 4.00 -16.62 -41.84
N GLN A 214 5.32 -16.65 -41.60
CA GLN A 214 6.30 -15.75 -42.24
C GLN A 214 5.88 -14.27 -42.11
N TRP A 215 5.31 -13.91 -40.96
CA TRP A 215 4.81 -12.56 -40.62
C TRP A 215 3.64 -12.02 -41.50
N ASN A 216 3.04 -12.84 -42.38
CA ASN A 216 2.01 -12.36 -43.27
C ASN A 216 0.63 -12.19 -42.67
N GLU A 217 0.30 -12.92 -41.61
CA GLU A 217 -1.07 -12.98 -41.07
C GLU A 217 -1.12 -12.94 -39.52
N CYS A 218 -0.04 -12.56 -38.87
CA CYS A 218 0.02 -12.65 -37.40
C CYS A 218 -0.33 -11.33 -36.69
N SER A 219 -0.29 -10.19 -37.37
CA SER A 219 -0.62 -8.89 -36.83
C SER A 219 -1.20 -7.95 -37.88
N ASN A 220 -2.03 -7.01 -37.44
CA ASN A 220 -2.55 -5.92 -38.29
C ASN A 220 -1.51 -4.80 -38.50
N PHE A 221 -0.40 -4.84 -37.78
CA PHE A 221 0.71 -3.89 -37.92
C PHE A 221 1.80 -4.44 -38.83
N SER A 222 2.64 -3.56 -39.36
CA SER A 222 3.80 -3.99 -40.14
C SER A 222 4.72 -4.88 -39.29
N PRO A 223 5.44 -5.83 -39.89
CA PRO A 223 6.31 -6.76 -39.16
C PRO A 223 7.31 -6.04 -38.25
N GLY A 224 7.95 -4.97 -38.72
CA GLY A 224 8.92 -4.20 -37.93
C GLY A 224 8.29 -3.54 -36.69
N VAL A 225 7.10 -2.96 -36.84
CA VAL A 225 6.38 -2.36 -35.72
C VAL A 225 5.94 -3.43 -34.71
N SER A 226 5.40 -4.55 -35.17
CA SER A 226 4.98 -5.66 -34.30
C SER A 226 6.14 -6.23 -33.51
N VAL A 227 7.30 -6.45 -34.13
CA VAL A 227 8.51 -6.93 -33.44
C VAL A 227 8.97 -5.93 -32.39
N LEU A 228 9.00 -4.64 -32.71
CA LEU A 228 9.41 -3.61 -31.76
C LEU A 228 8.50 -3.57 -30.54
N LEU A 229 7.16 -3.57 -30.75
CA LEU A 229 6.19 -3.59 -29.66
C LEU A 229 6.33 -4.85 -28.79
N LEU A 230 6.54 -6.01 -29.39
CA LEU A 230 6.73 -7.26 -28.65
C LEU A 230 8.03 -7.27 -27.83
N ILE A 231 9.13 -6.73 -28.40
CA ILE A 231 10.40 -6.63 -27.66
C ILE A 231 10.22 -5.75 -26.40
N PHE A 232 9.63 -4.57 -26.55
CA PHE A 232 9.39 -3.69 -25.39
C PHE A 232 8.47 -4.35 -24.36
N LEU A 233 7.41 -5.03 -24.78
CA LEU A 233 6.52 -5.76 -23.88
C LEU A 233 7.27 -6.88 -23.14
N CYS A 234 8.11 -7.66 -23.84
CA CYS A 234 8.88 -8.73 -23.22
C CYS A 234 9.88 -8.18 -22.20
N LEU A 235 10.60 -7.11 -22.51
CA LEU A 235 11.54 -6.46 -21.59
C LEU A 235 10.82 -5.94 -20.36
N GLU A 236 9.71 -5.24 -20.55
CA GLU A 236 8.85 -4.78 -19.47
C GLU A 236 8.36 -5.94 -18.60
N ALA A 237 7.79 -6.96 -19.23
CA ALA A 237 7.20 -8.09 -18.51
C ALA A 237 8.24 -8.90 -17.71
N ILE A 238 9.45 -9.11 -18.25
CA ILE A 238 10.54 -9.78 -17.51
C ILE A 238 10.95 -8.95 -16.29
N LEU A 239 11.14 -7.64 -16.47
CA LEU A 239 11.53 -6.73 -15.40
C LEU A 239 10.50 -6.73 -14.28
N PHE A 240 9.21 -6.54 -14.62
CA PHE A 240 8.15 -6.47 -13.62
C PHE A 240 7.83 -7.82 -13.01
N LEU A 241 7.87 -8.91 -13.75
CA LEU A 241 7.67 -10.24 -13.19
C LEU A 241 8.73 -10.53 -12.12
N THR A 242 10.00 -10.31 -12.40
CA THR A 242 11.09 -10.60 -11.44
C THR A 242 10.97 -9.69 -10.20
N PHE A 243 10.84 -8.37 -10.41
CA PHE A 243 10.75 -7.42 -9.31
C PHE A 243 9.52 -7.65 -8.43
N THR A 244 8.32 -7.78 -9.05
CA THR A 244 7.07 -7.91 -8.28
C THR A 244 6.90 -9.27 -7.65
N ALA A 245 7.45 -10.35 -8.24
CA ALA A 245 7.46 -11.68 -7.62
C ALA A 245 8.33 -11.70 -6.35
N VAL A 246 9.51 -11.06 -6.40
CA VAL A 246 10.37 -10.92 -5.21
C VAL A 246 9.65 -10.09 -4.15
N MET A 247 9.08 -8.94 -4.51
CA MET A 247 8.34 -8.08 -3.58
C MET A 247 7.13 -8.81 -2.97
N PHE A 248 6.37 -9.55 -3.77
CA PHE A 248 5.27 -10.37 -3.28
C PHE A 248 5.75 -11.42 -2.27
N GLY A 249 6.82 -12.15 -2.61
CA GLY A 249 7.41 -13.16 -1.73
C GLY A 249 7.91 -12.58 -0.41
N THR A 250 8.61 -11.43 -0.45
CA THR A 250 9.09 -10.74 0.77
C THR A 250 7.94 -10.24 1.63
N GLN A 251 6.86 -9.73 1.04
CA GLN A 251 5.66 -9.30 1.77
C GLN A 251 4.94 -10.47 2.45
N ILE A 252 4.75 -11.59 1.75
CA ILE A 252 4.17 -12.80 2.36
C ILE A 252 5.05 -13.31 3.50
N HIS A 253 6.39 -13.33 3.30
CA HIS A 253 7.33 -13.71 4.36
C HIS A 253 7.23 -12.79 5.58
N SER A 254 7.17 -11.48 5.37
CA SER A 254 7.01 -10.44 6.39
C SER A 254 5.72 -10.66 7.22
N ILE A 255 4.59 -10.88 6.54
CA ILE A 255 3.29 -11.15 7.17
C ILE A 255 3.32 -12.44 7.98
N CYS A 256 3.92 -13.52 7.43
CA CYS A 256 4.00 -14.82 8.09
C CYS A 256 4.91 -14.81 9.32
N ASN A 257 5.92 -13.97 9.36
CA ASN A 257 6.87 -13.85 10.47
C ASN A 257 6.50 -12.72 11.45
N ASP A 258 5.42 -11.97 11.17
CA ASP A 258 5.01 -10.76 11.91
C ASP A 258 6.18 -9.78 12.12
N GLU A 259 6.92 -9.50 11.05
CA GLU A 259 8.10 -8.65 11.05
C GLU A 259 8.09 -7.78 9.81
N THR A 260 8.27 -6.47 9.95
CA THR A 260 8.37 -5.55 8.81
C THR A 260 9.79 -5.53 8.26
N GLU A 261 9.97 -5.05 7.02
CA GLU A 261 11.29 -4.92 6.41
C GLU A 261 12.22 -4.01 7.23
N ILE A 262 11.68 -2.93 7.80
CA ILE A 262 12.44 -2.03 8.68
C ILE A 262 12.93 -2.77 9.93
N GLU A 263 12.08 -3.58 10.57
CA GLU A 263 12.42 -4.35 11.76
C GLU A 263 13.50 -5.40 11.44
N ARG A 264 13.37 -6.07 10.29
CA ARG A 264 14.34 -7.04 9.80
C ARG A 264 15.72 -6.40 9.54
N LEU A 265 15.75 -5.25 8.89
CA LEU A 265 17.00 -4.53 8.59
C LEU A 265 17.69 -3.98 9.84
N LYS A 266 16.92 -3.64 10.87
CA LYS A 266 17.48 -3.17 12.15
C LYS A 266 18.03 -4.29 13.04
N ASN A 267 17.71 -5.55 12.76
CA ASN A 267 18.07 -6.72 13.58
C ASN A 267 17.65 -6.55 15.06
N GLU A 268 16.60 -5.79 15.33
CA GLU A 268 16.10 -5.59 16.69
C GLU A 268 15.34 -6.84 17.13
N LYS A 269 15.65 -7.35 18.33
CA LYS A 269 14.85 -8.42 18.93
C LYS A 269 13.44 -7.89 19.18
N PRO A 270 12.39 -8.62 18.73
CA PRO A 270 11.02 -8.17 18.94
C PRO A 270 10.71 -8.06 20.43
N THR A 271 10.15 -6.92 20.84
CA THR A 271 9.63 -6.68 22.19
C THR A 271 8.19 -7.20 22.34
N TRP A 272 7.57 -7.58 21.22
CA TRP A 272 6.20 -8.10 21.15
C TRP A 272 6.21 -9.61 20.92
N GLU A 273 5.13 -10.28 21.31
CA GLU A 273 4.89 -11.68 20.99
C GLU A 273 4.54 -11.80 19.49
N ARG A 274 5.35 -12.57 18.74
CA ARG A 274 5.13 -12.80 17.31
C ARG A 274 3.87 -13.64 17.10
N ARG A 275 3.04 -13.21 16.18
CA ARG A 275 1.83 -13.94 15.78
C ARG A 275 2.20 -15.21 15.03
N VAL A 276 1.37 -16.22 15.19
CA VAL A 276 1.46 -17.44 14.35
C VAL A 276 1.18 -17.06 12.89
N ARG A 277 1.86 -17.70 11.94
CA ARG A 277 1.81 -17.42 10.50
C ARG A 277 0.39 -17.16 9.96
N TRP A 278 -0.56 -18.02 10.30
CA TRP A 278 -1.96 -17.88 9.87
C TRP A 278 -2.69 -16.69 10.49
N ASP A 279 -2.37 -16.31 11.70
CA ASP A 279 -3.00 -15.17 12.37
C ASP A 279 -2.46 -13.85 11.81
N GLY A 280 -1.18 -13.82 11.39
CA GLY A 280 -0.63 -12.71 10.59
C GLY A 280 -1.41 -12.51 9.30
N MET A 281 -1.61 -13.57 8.53
CA MET A 281 -2.40 -13.55 7.28
C MET A 281 -3.86 -13.11 7.52
N LYS A 282 -4.54 -13.70 8.51
CA LYS A 282 -5.92 -13.31 8.87
C LYS A 282 -6.02 -11.84 9.27
N THR A 283 -5.02 -11.32 9.96
CA THR A 283 -5.01 -9.91 10.39
C THR A 283 -4.87 -8.97 9.20
N VAL A 284 -3.96 -9.24 8.26
CA VAL A 284 -3.72 -8.40 7.09
C VAL A 284 -4.86 -8.51 6.08
N PHE A 285 -5.37 -9.71 5.80
CA PHE A 285 -6.40 -9.94 4.78
C PHE A 285 -7.84 -9.84 5.33
N GLY A 286 -8.01 -9.86 6.64
CA GLY A 286 -9.31 -9.69 7.29
C GLY A 286 -10.11 -10.98 7.41
N GLY A 287 -9.92 -11.73 8.51
CA GLY A 287 -10.67 -12.94 8.83
C GLY A 287 -10.16 -14.22 8.15
N PRO A 288 -10.94 -15.31 8.17
CA PRO A 288 -10.52 -16.60 7.65
C PRO A 288 -10.25 -16.57 6.15
N PRO A 289 -9.45 -17.54 5.62
CA PRO A 289 -9.18 -17.64 4.19
C PRO A 289 -10.46 -17.70 3.35
N SER A 290 -10.57 -16.83 2.36
CA SER A 290 -11.71 -16.75 1.47
C SER A 290 -11.30 -16.08 0.14
N LEU A 291 -12.11 -16.24 -0.91
CA LEU A 291 -11.90 -15.55 -2.18
C LEU A 291 -11.90 -14.02 -2.04
N LEU A 292 -12.48 -13.49 -0.96
CA LEU A 292 -12.44 -12.06 -0.65
C LEU A 292 -11.03 -11.56 -0.36
N TRP A 293 -10.09 -12.43 -0.02
CA TRP A 293 -8.69 -12.06 0.16
C TRP A 293 -8.08 -11.50 -1.13
N CYS A 294 -8.47 -12.03 -2.28
CA CYS A 294 -8.01 -11.58 -3.59
C CYS A 294 -8.76 -10.34 -4.11
N ASN A 295 -9.81 -9.88 -3.44
CA ASN A 295 -10.64 -8.79 -3.94
C ASN A 295 -10.16 -7.41 -3.41
N PRO A 296 -9.61 -6.51 -4.25
CA PRO A 296 -9.20 -5.18 -3.83
C PRO A 296 -10.37 -4.25 -3.50
N PHE A 297 -11.59 -4.58 -3.91
CA PHE A 297 -12.78 -3.76 -3.68
C PHE A 297 -13.42 -3.98 -2.31
N THR A 298 -12.97 -4.96 -1.52
CA THR A 298 -13.47 -5.20 -0.17
C THR A 298 -13.17 -4.00 0.73
N GLY A 299 -14.17 -3.63 1.59
CA GLY A 299 -14.07 -2.46 2.46
C GLY A 299 -14.32 -1.12 1.75
N LEU A 300 -14.56 -1.09 0.45
CA LEU A 300 -15.27 0.01 -0.19
C LEU A 300 -16.72 -0.05 0.34
N ARG A 301 -17.21 1.08 0.83
CA ARG A 301 -18.50 1.19 1.55
C ARG A 301 -19.75 0.92 0.69
N LEU A 302 -19.74 -0.06 -0.17
CA LEU A 302 -20.97 -0.56 -0.79
C LEU A 302 -21.98 -1.02 0.29
N ARG A 303 -21.48 -1.55 1.42
CA ARG A 303 -22.32 -1.89 2.58
C ARG A 303 -23.08 -0.69 3.16
N ARG A 304 -22.55 0.52 3.09
CA ARG A 304 -23.25 1.71 3.59
C ARG A 304 -24.34 2.20 2.64
N LEU A 305 -24.14 2.04 1.32
CA LEU A 305 -25.20 2.34 0.35
C LEU A 305 -26.35 1.33 0.49
N ILE A 306 -26.06 0.05 0.68
CA ILE A 306 -27.07 -0.98 0.90
C ILE A 306 -27.78 -0.76 2.24
N PHE A 307 -27.05 -0.40 3.31
CA PHE A 307 -27.66 -0.13 4.62
C PHE A 307 -28.49 1.16 4.64
N LEU A 308 -28.05 2.22 3.95
CA LEU A 308 -28.82 3.46 3.81
C LEU A 308 -30.06 3.26 2.93
N THR A 309 -29.98 2.43 1.89
CA THR A 309 -31.16 2.05 1.08
C THR A 309 -32.13 1.16 1.86
N TYR A 310 -31.62 0.28 2.70
CA TYR A 310 -32.44 -0.58 3.55
C TYR A 310 -33.07 0.20 4.72
N SER A 311 -32.32 1.09 5.37
CA SER A 311 -32.85 1.96 6.44
C SER A 311 -33.87 2.97 5.93
N ARG A 312 -33.74 3.45 4.68
CA ARG A 312 -34.71 4.33 4.04
C ARG A 312 -36.02 3.61 3.69
N ARG A 313 -35.93 2.30 3.42
CA ARG A 313 -37.10 1.45 3.14
C ARG A 313 -37.86 1.03 4.41
N SER A 314 -37.12 0.88 5.53
CA SER A 314 -37.73 0.56 6.84
C SER A 314 -38.34 1.76 7.56
N GLY A 315 -37.94 2.99 7.20
CA GLY A 315 -38.46 4.22 7.81
C GLY A 315 -39.77 4.72 7.20
N SER A 316 -40.29 4.08 6.15
CA SER A 316 -41.56 4.48 5.50
C SER A 316 -42.79 3.64 5.91
N GLU A 317 -42.61 2.71 6.85
CA GLU A 317 -43.69 1.82 7.32
C GLU A 317 -44.23 2.14 8.73
N PHE A 318 -43.79 3.24 9.36
CA PHE A 318 -44.36 3.69 10.62
C PHE A 318 -44.72 5.18 10.53
N SER A 319 -45.80 5.46 9.82
CA SER A 319 -46.63 6.69 10.01
C SER A 319 -48.09 6.32 9.75
N VAL A 320 -48.74 5.88 10.79
CA VAL A 320 -50.18 6.04 11.01
C VAL A 320 -50.35 6.52 12.43
#